data_cf7cd82433aa7a929e22b186a5482921
#
_entry.id   cf7cd82433aa7a929e22b186a5482921
#
_cell.length_a   1.000
_cell.length_b   1.000
_cell.length_c   1.000
_cell.angle_alpha   90.00
_cell.angle_beta   90.00
_cell.angle_gamma   90.00
#
_symmetry.space_group_name_H-M   'P 1'
#
loop_
_entity.id
_entity.type
_entity.pdbx_description
1 polymer ?
#
loop_
_entity_poly.entity_id
_entity_poly.type
_entity_poly.pdbx_seq_one_letter_code
_entity_poly.pdbx_strand_id
1 'polypeptide(L)'
;MIRIAKWDLERLVGRTLSNEEIMDYLPRIKCEVETISEDGEIEYEATHDRPDLYSVEGVARSLRYLLGIKSLNYKFIDEGVKAYNMGVPRRPYAAFAIVKDLELDHESVKQIMQLQEKLATTYGRSRRKASIGVYDLDKFKMPIYYELRDPDNTSLVPLNEAREMSLREILEETEKGKIYGHILRDWDKYPVIRSSDGKILSLAPIINSEDTRVTTYTKNVLIDSTGLDPRTVVDAVTIMATSIAERSTSKKIIFVDTIMPDNTILQAPRDKGPTIELHLDDAEKVLGIKIDTKNIVEYLEKMGHETVEISNNNIKIVAPPYRIDIKSWIDIVEDIAMAIGYDTIGVKADKLPPATHPGRMHSLEYISRLIRKILVGYGFTEITSYMMSNPQTQLEMFGLKDKKIITVLNPKMDKYTGLRRWLTPGLLEVIIENKEKQSSMKIFEIGDVAIPDPNTETGARIERRIGIAITHGKATLTDGLAIVSTLLNRLKLNPTFEKTHIKGMLPERTASIKINGEEIGFVAEIHPDILYRLDYQFPVVVSEIVLNKLLIILRQ
;
A
#
# COMPACT_ATOMS: atom_id res chain seq x y z
N MET A 1 8.79 9.31 -9.34
CA MET A 1 8.69 10.48 -10.20
C MET A 1 8.31 10.10 -11.62
N ILE A 2 7.57 10.94 -12.31
CA ILE A 2 7.12 10.80 -13.70
C ILE A 2 7.59 12.04 -14.44
N ARG A 3 8.06 11.86 -15.68
CA ARG A 3 8.61 12.96 -16.50
C ARG A 3 7.83 13.08 -17.78
N ILE A 4 7.36 14.29 -18.10
CA ILE A 4 6.63 14.59 -19.31
C ILE A 4 7.15 15.89 -19.94
N ALA A 5 7.11 15.97 -21.26
CA ALA A 5 7.44 17.20 -21.97
C ALA A 5 6.24 18.15 -21.98
N LYS A 6 6.44 19.42 -21.61
CA LYS A 6 5.40 20.46 -21.60
C LYS A 6 4.75 20.63 -22.98
N TRP A 7 5.54 20.67 -24.04
CA TRP A 7 5.03 20.81 -25.42
C TRP A 7 4.10 19.65 -25.81
N ASP A 8 4.38 18.43 -25.32
CA ASP A 8 3.56 17.25 -25.59
C ASP A 8 2.25 17.27 -24.78
N LEU A 9 2.33 17.71 -23.51
CA LEU A 9 1.15 17.99 -22.70
C LEU A 9 0.23 19.01 -23.36
N GLU A 10 0.79 20.15 -23.79
CA GLU A 10 0.06 21.21 -24.47
C GLU A 10 -0.57 20.75 -25.80
N ARG A 11 0.16 19.94 -26.57
CA ARG A 11 -0.34 19.30 -27.80
C ARG A 11 -1.58 18.43 -27.53
N LEU A 12 -1.51 17.61 -26.50
CA LEU A 12 -2.62 16.69 -26.13
C LEU A 12 -3.79 17.41 -25.47
N VAL A 13 -3.53 18.45 -24.69
CA VAL A 13 -4.57 19.30 -24.09
C VAL A 13 -5.26 20.15 -25.18
N GLY A 14 -4.54 20.59 -26.21
CA GLY A 14 -5.02 21.41 -27.30
C GLY A 14 -4.89 22.92 -27.05
N ARG A 15 -4.11 23.35 -26.05
CA ARG A 15 -3.75 24.74 -25.78
C ARG A 15 -2.40 24.86 -25.07
N THR A 16 -1.80 26.05 -25.13
CA THR A 16 -0.63 26.39 -24.32
C THR A 16 -1.01 26.55 -22.85
N LEU A 17 -0.05 26.23 -21.97
CA LEU A 17 -0.20 26.33 -20.53
C LEU A 17 0.98 27.14 -19.95
N SER A 18 0.72 28.10 -19.10
CA SER A 18 1.79 28.75 -18.35
C SER A 18 2.32 27.82 -17.25
N ASN A 19 3.51 28.11 -16.71
CA ASN A 19 4.05 27.32 -15.61
C ASN A 19 3.17 27.46 -14.35
N GLU A 20 2.61 28.65 -14.13
CA GLU A 20 1.68 28.94 -13.03
C GLU A 20 0.40 28.10 -13.17
N GLU A 21 -0.14 27.99 -14.38
CA GLU A 21 -1.31 27.14 -14.65
C GLU A 21 -1.00 25.65 -14.41
N ILE A 22 0.18 25.19 -14.81
CA ILE A 22 0.62 23.80 -14.56
C ILE A 22 0.72 23.54 -13.04
N MET A 23 1.34 24.48 -12.31
CA MET A 23 1.47 24.40 -10.84
C MET A 23 0.13 24.46 -10.10
N ASP A 24 -0.90 25.11 -10.67
CA ASP A 24 -2.26 25.17 -10.09
C ASP A 24 -3.12 23.96 -10.48
N TYR A 25 -3.09 23.52 -11.74
CA TYR A 25 -4.02 22.52 -12.22
C TYR A 25 -3.60 21.07 -11.93
N LEU A 26 -2.31 20.74 -12.00
CA LEU A 26 -1.87 19.37 -11.76
C LEU A 26 -2.19 18.87 -10.35
N PRO A 27 -1.98 19.65 -9.27
CA PRO A 27 -2.38 19.23 -7.92
C PRO A 27 -3.89 18.97 -7.78
N ARG A 28 -4.74 19.69 -8.56
CA ARG A 28 -6.20 19.47 -8.56
C ARG A 28 -6.61 18.13 -9.15
N ILE A 29 -5.73 17.47 -9.89
CA ILE A 29 -5.97 16.11 -10.42
C ILE A 29 -5.08 15.06 -9.78
N LYS A 30 -4.57 15.31 -8.54
CA LYS A 30 -3.69 14.40 -7.78
C LYS A 30 -2.29 14.21 -8.39
N CYS A 31 -1.76 15.21 -9.06
CA CYS A 31 -0.39 15.24 -9.59
C CYS A 31 0.40 16.37 -8.92
N GLU A 32 1.26 16.06 -7.98
CA GLU A 32 2.13 17.04 -7.31
C GLU A 32 3.34 17.35 -8.20
N VAL A 33 3.50 18.61 -8.58
CA VAL A 33 4.60 19.05 -9.44
C VAL A 33 5.84 19.33 -8.58
N GLU A 34 6.93 18.61 -8.86
CA GLU A 34 8.21 18.77 -8.18
C GLU A 34 9.06 19.85 -8.85
N THR A 35 9.22 19.76 -10.15
CA THR A 35 10.01 20.71 -10.92
C THR A 35 9.47 20.93 -12.34
N ILE A 36 9.70 22.12 -12.88
CA ILE A 36 9.57 22.43 -14.30
C ILE A 36 10.91 22.99 -14.75
N SER A 37 11.64 22.25 -15.58
CA SER A 37 12.95 22.65 -16.07
C SER A 37 12.89 23.73 -17.14
N GLU A 38 14.02 24.40 -17.43
CA GLU A 38 14.11 25.45 -18.44
C GLU A 38 13.83 24.94 -19.87
N ASP A 39 14.14 23.67 -20.14
CA ASP A 39 13.85 23.01 -21.43
C ASP A 39 12.41 22.48 -21.51
N GLY A 40 11.60 22.70 -20.49
CA GLY A 40 10.18 22.36 -20.46
C GLY A 40 9.88 20.91 -20.10
N GLU A 41 10.78 20.19 -19.43
CA GLU A 41 10.45 18.91 -18.78
C GLU A 41 9.74 19.18 -17.45
N ILE A 42 8.57 18.56 -17.26
CA ILE A 42 7.78 18.59 -16.03
C ILE A 42 8.02 17.28 -15.30
N GLU A 43 8.49 17.36 -14.05
CA GLU A 43 8.63 16.23 -13.15
C GLU A 43 7.55 16.32 -12.07
N TYR A 44 6.77 15.23 -11.90
CA TYR A 44 5.67 15.19 -10.94
C TYR A 44 5.50 13.80 -10.32
N GLU A 45 4.80 13.77 -9.19
CA GLU A 45 4.28 12.55 -8.56
C GLU A 45 2.77 12.48 -8.70
N ALA A 46 2.25 11.37 -9.24
CA ALA A 46 0.83 11.05 -9.20
C ALA A 46 0.55 10.10 -8.02
N THR A 47 -0.59 10.28 -7.37
CA THR A 47 -1.00 9.40 -6.28
C THR A 47 -1.25 7.97 -6.79
N HIS A 48 -1.01 6.96 -5.95
CA HIS A 48 -1.05 5.54 -6.38
C HIS A 48 -2.47 5.01 -6.66
N ASP A 49 -3.50 5.70 -6.21
CA ASP A 49 -4.90 5.42 -6.53
C ASP A 49 -5.26 5.83 -7.97
N ARG A 50 -4.49 6.74 -8.59
CA ARG A 50 -4.67 7.25 -9.95
C ARG A 50 -3.56 6.79 -10.93
N PRO A 51 -3.42 5.47 -11.17
CA PRO A 51 -2.38 4.97 -12.08
C PRO A 51 -2.63 5.36 -13.55
N ASP A 52 -3.81 5.83 -13.91
CA ASP A 52 -4.11 6.42 -15.20
C ASP A 52 -3.34 7.74 -15.47
N LEU A 53 -2.78 8.36 -14.43
CA LEU A 53 -2.00 9.60 -14.48
C LEU A 53 -0.48 9.36 -14.56
N TYR A 54 -0.03 8.13 -14.78
CA TYR A 54 1.41 7.84 -14.92
C TYR A 54 2.00 8.15 -16.29
N SER A 55 1.25 8.83 -17.14
CA SER A 55 1.71 9.29 -18.46
C SER A 55 1.08 10.63 -18.83
N VAL A 56 1.69 11.31 -19.79
CA VAL A 56 1.20 12.59 -20.31
C VAL A 56 -0.21 12.48 -20.89
N GLU A 57 -0.57 11.33 -21.47
CA GLU A 57 -1.89 11.08 -22.06
C GLU A 57 -3.00 11.13 -20.99
N GLY A 58 -2.76 10.48 -19.85
CA GLY A 58 -3.70 10.49 -18.73
C GLY A 58 -3.84 11.87 -18.08
N VAL A 59 -2.72 12.57 -17.90
CA VAL A 59 -2.70 13.96 -17.39
C VAL A 59 -3.45 14.89 -18.34
N ALA A 60 -3.13 14.86 -19.64
CA ALA A 60 -3.77 15.70 -20.64
C ALA A 60 -5.29 15.46 -20.72
N ARG A 61 -5.71 14.19 -20.66
CA ARG A 61 -7.12 13.81 -20.62
C ARG A 61 -7.83 14.43 -19.40
N SER A 62 -7.24 14.29 -18.21
CA SER A 62 -7.81 14.83 -16.97
C SER A 62 -7.85 16.36 -16.99
N LEU A 63 -6.81 17.01 -17.52
CA LEU A 63 -6.79 18.48 -17.68
C LEU A 63 -7.85 18.96 -18.66
N ARG A 64 -8.09 18.26 -19.78
CA ARG A 64 -9.17 18.64 -20.71
C ARG A 64 -10.53 18.68 -20.02
N TYR A 65 -10.83 17.68 -19.19
CA TYR A 65 -12.06 17.68 -18.39
C TYR A 65 -12.10 18.84 -17.41
N LEU A 66 -11.04 19.02 -16.62
CA LEU A 66 -10.98 20.09 -15.61
C LEU A 66 -11.16 21.49 -16.22
N LEU A 67 -10.60 21.70 -17.41
CA LEU A 67 -10.66 22.96 -18.15
C LEU A 67 -11.94 23.12 -18.99
N GLY A 68 -12.84 22.15 -19.00
CA GLY A 68 -14.06 22.18 -19.81
C GLY A 68 -13.80 22.07 -21.31
N ILE A 69 -12.63 21.58 -21.72
CA ILE A 69 -12.30 21.32 -23.12
C ILE A 69 -12.96 19.99 -23.50
N LYS A 70 -13.60 19.94 -24.68
CA LYS A 70 -14.32 18.75 -25.13
C LYS A 70 -13.40 17.51 -25.11
N SER A 71 -13.84 16.48 -24.41
CA SER A 71 -13.12 15.21 -24.33
C SER A 71 -13.19 14.45 -25.66
N LEU A 72 -12.17 13.62 -25.89
CA LEU A 72 -12.14 12.68 -26.99
C LEU A 72 -12.90 11.42 -26.59
N ASN A 73 -13.93 11.05 -27.36
CA ASN A 73 -14.69 9.84 -27.12
C ASN A 73 -13.95 8.62 -27.69
N TYR A 74 -13.58 7.67 -26.85
CA TYR A 74 -13.05 6.38 -27.28
C TYR A 74 -14.15 5.56 -27.96
N LYS A 75 -13.77 4.86 -29.03
CA LYS A 75 -14.66 3.96 -29.77
C LYS A 75 -14.28 2.53 -29.44
N PHE A 76 -14.96 1.95 -28.47
CA PHE A 76 -14.83 0.53 -28.15
C PHE A 76 -15.59 -0.30 -29.17
N ILE A 77 -14.89 -1.21 -29.85
CA ILE A 77 -15.42 -1.97 -30.99
C ILE A 77 -15.18 -3.47 -30.74
N ASP A 78 -16.21 -4.25 -30.90
CA ASP A 78 -16.11 -5.70 -30.92
C ASP A 78 -15.95 -6.18 -32.36
N GLU A 79 -14.72 -6.65 -32.70
CA GLU A 79 -14.40 -7.26 -33.99
C GLU A 79 -14.33 -8.80 -33.90
N GLY A 80 -14.75 -9.39 -32.76
CA GLY A 80 -14.70 -10.83 -32.51
C GLY A 80 -13.26 -11.37 -32.40
N VAL A 81 -12.32 -10.53 -31.98
CA VAL A 81 -10.90 -10.93 -31.83
C VAL A 81 -10.72 -11.82 -30.63
N LYS A 82 -10.03 -12.96 -30.82
CA LYS A 82 -9.83 -13.98 -29.79
C LYS A 82 -8.36 -14.15 -29.42
N ALA A 83 -8.12 -14.42 -28.14
CA ALA A 83 -6.86 -14.94 -27.61
C ALA A 83 -7.17 -16.20 -26.78
N TYR A 84 -6.17 -17.05 -26.58
CA TYR A 84 -6.33 -18.32 -25.88
C TYR A 84 -5.37 -18.41 -24.71
N ASN A 85 -5.90 -18.65 -23.53
CA ASN A 85 -5.12 -18.99 -22.36
C ASN A 85 -5.08 -20.52 -22.23
N MET A 86 -3.90 -21.10 -22.49
CA MET A 86 -3.71 -22.56 -22.52
C MET A 86 -3.46 -23.18 -21.13
N GLY A 87 -3.59 -22.38 -20.07
CA GLY A 87 -3.39 -22.80 -18.68
C GLY A 87 -1.98 -22.54 -18.17
N VAL A 88 -1.85 -21.50 -17.35
CA VAL A 88 -0.61 -21.14 -16.63
C VAL A 88 -0.94 -21.07 -15.13
N PRO A 89 -0.86 -22.20 -14.39
CA PRO A 89 -1.45 -22.31 -13.06
C PRO A 89 -0.95 -21.28 -12.01
N ARG A 90 0.34 -20.94 -12.06
CA ARG A 90 0.94 -19.99 -11.09
C ARG A 90 0.77 -18.51 -11.50
N ARG A 91 0.23 -18.24 -12.71
CA ARG A 91 -0.09 -16.90 -13.22
C ARG A 91 -1.31 -17.01 -14.17
N PRO A 92 -2.50 -17.29 -13.59
CA PRO A 92 -3.63 -17.86 -14.34
C PRO A 92 -4.33 -16.93 -15.31
N TYR A 93 -4.11 -15.62 -15.24
CA TYR A 93 -4.88 -14.67 -16.04
C TYR A 93 -4.02 -13.93 -17.05
N ALA A 94 -4.57 -13.78 -18.26
CA ALA A 94 -4.03 -12.92 -19.32
C ALA A 94 -5.20 -12.15 -19.96
N ALA A 95 -5.04 -10.86 -20.15
CA ALA A 95 -6.01 -10.00 -20.81
C ALA A 95 -5.31 -9.21 -21.92
N PHE A 96 -6.05 -8.91 -23.00
CA PHE A 96 -5.50 -8.26 -24.17
C PHE A 96 -6.43 -7.14 -24.67
N ALA A 97 -5.86 -6.15 -25.37
CA ALA A 97 -6.59 -5.14 -26.13
C ALA A 97 -5.81 -4.73 -27.36
N ILE A 98 -6.50 -4.18 -28.37
CA ILE A 98 -5.86 -3.63 -29.56
C ILE A 98 -6.23 -2.15 -29.68
N VAL A 99 -5.24 -1.32 -30.02
CA VAL A 99 -5.46 0.10 -30.39
C VAL A 99 -4.94 0.31 -31.81
N LYS A 100 -5.77 0.93 -32.65
CA LYS A 100 -5.49 1.14 -34.08
C LYS A 100 -5.27 2.60 -34.43
N ASP A 101 -4.70 2.81 -35.60
CA ASP A 101 -4.54 4.13 -36.28
C ASP A 101 -3.71 5.10 -35.43
N LEU A 102 -2.57 4.65 -34.92
CA LEU A 102 -1.66 5.43 -34.08
C LEU A 102 -0.80 6.39 -34.92
N GLU A 103 -0.53 7.56 -34.36
CA GLU A 103 0.48 8.53 -34.81
C GLU A 103 1.50 8.70 -33.66
N LEU A 104 2.63 8.04 -33.78
CA LEU A 104 3.67 8.01 -32.77
C LEU A 104 4.90 8.78 -33.21
N ASP A 105 5.47 9.55 -32.31
CA ASP A 105 6.80 10.11 -32.36
C ASP A 105 7.69 9.53 -31.25
N HIS A 106 8.92 9.99 -31.14
CA HIS A 106 9.85 9.51 -30.12
C HIS A 106 9.34 9.75 -28.69
N GLU A 107 8.71 10.90 -28.43
CA GLU A 107 8.16 11.19 -27.10
C GLU A 107 6.97 10.29 -26.78
N SER A 108 6.08 10.05 -27.72
CA SER A 108 4.95 9.13 -27.57
C SER A 108 5.41 7.71 -27.20
N VAL A 109 6.43 7.19 -27.89
CA VAL A 109 7.00 5.87 -27.58
C VAL A 109 7.61 5.87 -26.17
N LYS A 110 8.37 6.91 -25.81
CA LYS A 110 8.93 7.08 -24.45
C LYS A 110 7.85 7.07 -23.38
N GLN A 111 6.74 7.80 -23.60
CA GLN A 111 5.62 7.88 -22.65
C GLN A 111 4.89 6.54 -22.51
N ILE A 112 4.66 5.81 -23.60
CA ILE A 112 4.08 4.46 -23.57
C ILE A 112 4.95 3.51 -22.72
N MET A 113 6.28 3.53 -22.92
CA MET A 113 7.21 2.70 -22.16
C MET A 113 7.26 3.12 -20.69
N GLN A 114 7.21 4.43 -20.39
CA GLN A 114 7.16 4.93 -19.02
C GLN A 114 5.89 4.46 -18.30
N LEU A 115 4.72 4.57 -18.93
CA LEU A 115 3.45 4.10 -18.37
C LEU A 115 3.49 2.60 -18.10
N GLN A 116 3.96 1.80 -19.07
CA GLN A 116 4.10 0.36 -18.94
C GLN A 116 4.97 -0.02 -17.72
N GLU A 117 6.14 0.59 -17.59
CA GLU A 117 7.07 0.28 -16.48
C GLU A 117 6.51 0.77 -15.12
N LYS A 118 5.90 1.96 -15.08
CA LYS A 118 5.28 2.49 -13.86
C LYS A 118 4.12 1.61 -13.39
N LEU A 119 3.20 1.22 -14.26
CA LEU A 119 2.11 0.30 -13.93
C LEU A 119 2.65 -1.05 -13.45
N ALA A 120 3.65 -1.62 -14.13
CA ALA A 120 4.23 -2.91 -13.77
C ALA A 120 4.94 -2.89 -12.40
N THR A 121 5.60 -1.78 -12.07
CA THR A 121 6.35 -1.64 -10.80
C THR A 121 5.46 -1.27 -9.62
N THR A 122 4.44 -0.43 -9.81
CA THR A 122 3.51 0.05 -8.77
C THR A 122 2.29 -0.87 -8.64
N TYR A 123 1.29 -0.72 -9.52
CA TYR A 123 0.05 -1.49 -9.53
C TYR A 123 0.30 -3.00 -9.69
N GLY A 124 1.27 -3.36 -10.54
CA GLY A 124 1.74 -4.72 -10.75
C GLY A 124 2.65 -5.28 -9.65
N ARG A 125 3.00 -4.49 -8.62
CA ARG A 125 3.90 -4.87 -7.51
C ARG A 125 5.22 -5.48 -8.00
N SER A 126 5.99 -4.71 -8.78
CA SER A 126 7.23 -5.17 -9.41
C SER A 126 6.99 -6.45 -10.21
N ARG A 127 5.96 -6.45 -11.06
CA ARG A 127 5.53 -7.53 -11.97
C ARG A 127 5.03 -8.80 -11.29
N ARG A 128 5.07 -8.89 -9.96
CA ARG A 128 4.57 -10.07 -9.23
C ARG A 128 3.07 -10.24 -9.36
N LYS A 129 2.28 -9.16 -9.21
CA LYS A 129 0.82 -9.20 -9.30
C LYS A 129 0.34 -9.13 -10.74
N ALA A 130 0.88 -8.21 -11.52
CA ALA A 130 0.61 -8.07 -12.95
C ALA A 130 1.82 -7.50 -13.70
N SER A 131 2.00 -7.90 -14.93
CA SER A 131 2.94 -7.32 -15.90
C SER A 131 2.17 -6.85 -17.13
N ILE A 132 2.79 -6.01 -17.92
CA ILE A 132 2.18 -5.41 -19.11
C ILE A 132 3.18 -5.48 -20.25
N GLY A 133 2.70 -5.83 -21.46
CA GLY A 133 3.42 -5.77 -22.70
C GLY A 133 2.69 -4.93 -23.72
N VAL A 134 3.43 -4.31 -24.62
CA VAL A 134 2.92 -3.59 -25.80
C VAL A 134 3.73 -4.03 -27.01
N TYR A 135 3.05 -4.39 -28.09
CA TYR A 135 3.65 -4.99 -29.28
C TYR A 135 3.12 -4.33 -30.55
N ASP A 136 3.97 -4.22 -31.55
CA ASP A 136 3.58 -3.81 -32.90
C ASP A 136 2.76 -4.94 -33.55
N LEU A 137 1.44 -4.73 -33.67
CA LEU A 137 0.48 -5.73 -34.15
C LEU A 137 0.72 -6.11 -35.60
N ASP A 138 1.29 -5.23 -36.42
CA ASP A 138 1.49 -5.47 -37.84
C ASP A 138 2.64 -6.46 -38.13
N LYS A 139 3.40 -6.85 -37.08
CA LYS A 139 4.55 -7.76 -37.20
C LYS A 139 4.24 -9.24 -36.94
N PHE A 140 3.01 -9.59 -36.56
CA PHE A 140 2.59 -10.98 -36.27
C PHE A 140 1.10 -11.18 -36.56
N LYS A 141 0.63 -12.44 -36.44
CA LYS A 141 -0.76 -12.81 -36.75
C LYS A 141 -1.54 -13.24 -35.51
N MET A 142 -2.79 -12.77 -35.43
CA MET A 142 -3.78 -13.26 -34.48
C MET A 142 -4.23 -14.71 -34.87
N PRO A 143 -4.79 -15.54 -33.99
CA PRO A 143 -4.94 -15.30 -32.54
C PRO A 143 -3.64 -15.44 -31.75
N ILE A 144 -3.70 -14.99 -30.48
CA ILE A 144 -2.60 -15.08 -29.51
C ILE A 144 -2.86 -16.24 -28.56
N TYR A 145 -1.76 -16.88 -28.13
CA TYR A 145 -1.75 -17.95 -27.15
C TYR A 145 -0.88 -17.57 -25.95
N TYR A 146 -1.45 -17.63 -24.75
CA TYR A 146 -0.73 -17.54 -23.50
C TYR A 146 -0.54 -18.94 -22.94
N GLU A 147 0.70 -19.44 -22.92
CA GLU A 147 1.01 -20.83 -22.67
C GLU A 147 2.34 -21.03 -21.95
N LEU A 148 2.57 -22.25 -21.44
CA LEU A 148 3.85 -22.67 -20.86
C LEU A 148 4.73 -23.32 -21.92
N ARG A 149 6.00 -22.91 -21.98
CA ARG A 149 7.02 -23.47 -22.89
C ARG A 149 8.25 -23.97 -22.13
N ASP A 150 8.94 -24.91 -22.73
CA ASP A 150 10.22 -25.40 -22.24
C ASP A 150 11.28 -24.29 -22.32
N PRO A 151 12.00 -24.00 -21.22
CA PRO A 151 12.91 -22.85 -21.16
C PRO A 151 14.20 -23.03 -21.98
N ASP A 152 14.60 -24.25 -22.27
CA ASP A 152 15.84 -24.56 -23.00
C ASP A 152 15.58 -24.73 -24.51
N ASN A 153 14.36 -25.12 -24.88
CA ASN A 153 13.97 -25.40 -26.28
C ASN A 153 13.10 -24.28 -26.90
N THR A 154 12.92 -23.18 -26.21
CA THR A 154 12.17 -22.02 -26.71
C THR A 154 13.07 -20.80 -26.64
N SER A 155 13.14 -20.04 -27.72
CA SER A 155 14.01 -18.87 -27.84
C SER A 155 13.28 -17.67 -28.44
N LEU A 156 13.80 -16.49 -28.20
CA LEU A 156 13.42 -15.23 -28.82
C LEU A 156 14.63 -14.27 -28.78
N VAL A 157 14.59 -13.21 -29.58
CA VAL A 157 15.50 -12.08 -29.43
C VAL A 157 14.90 -11.14 -28.39
N PRO A 158 15.48 -11.01 -27.19
CA PRO A 158 14.93 -10.12 -26.15
C PRO A 158 15.05 -8.65 -26.55
N LEU A 159 14.15 -7.83 -26.06
CA LEU A 159 14.14 -6.39 -26.34
C LEU A 159 15.47 -5.74 -25.94
N ASN A 160 16.07 -4.97 -26.86
CA ASN A 160 17.39 -4.34 -26.80
C ASN A 160 18.59 -5.32 -26.89
N GLU A 161 18.37 -6.58 -27.21
CA GLU A 161 19.44 -7.54 -27.48
C GLU A 161 19.59 -7.78 -28.98
N ALA A 162 20.79 -8.19 -29.40
CA ALA A 162 21.09 -8.43 -30.82
C ALA A 162 21.06 -9.91 -31.22
N ARG A 163 20.99 -10.84 -30.25
CA ARG A 163 21.02 -12.27 -30.48
C ARG A 163 19.78 -12.99 -29.94
N GLU A 164 19.47 -14.10 -30.58
CA GLU A 164 18.48 -15.02 -30.07
C GLU A 164 19.00 -15.70 -28.78
N MET A 165 18.16 -15.81 -27.78
CA MET A 165 18.46 -16.43 -26.48
C MET A 165 17.35 -17.40 -26.10
N SER A 166 17.71 -18.51 -25.46
CA SER A 166 16.73 -19.37 -24.80
C SER A 166 16.06 -18.64 -23.65
N LEU A 167 14.87 -19.10 -23.24
CA LEU A 167 14.17 -18.45 -22.13
C LEU A 167 14.97 -18.52 -20.82
N ARG A 168 15.82 -19.54 -20.66
CA ARG A 168 16.72 -19.68 -19.51
C ARG A 168 17.85 -18.65 -19.56
N GLU A 169 18.54 -18.55 -20.70
CA GLU A 169 19.60 -17.53 -20.88
C GLU A 169 19.07 -16.11 -20.64
N ILE A 170 17.83 -15.82 -21.06
CA ILE A 170 17.19 -14.52 -20.81
C ILE A 170 17.12 -14.20 -19.31
N LEU A 171 16.77 -15.16 -18.45
CA LEU A 171 16.72 -14.94 -16.99
C LEU A 171 18.10 -14.69 -16.39
N GLU A 172 19.14 -15.31 -16.95
CA GLU A 172 20.49 -15.28 -16.40
C GLU A 172 21.33 -14.11 -16.92
N GLU A 173 21.18 -13.75 -18.19
CA GLU A 173 22.09 -12.82 -18.87
C GLU A 173 21.51 -11.42 -19.02
N THR A 174 20.21 -11.26 -19.31
CA THR A 174 19.63 -9.94 -19.53
C THR A 174 19.45 -9.14 -18.24
N GLU A 175 19.46 -7.81 -18.34
CA GLU A 175 19.21 -6.93 -17.20
C GLU A 175 17.84 -7.19 -16.55
N LYS A 176 16.78 -7.29 -17.36
CA LYS A 176 15.42 -7.58 -16.87
C LYS A 176 15.31 -8.99 -16.28
N GLY A 177 16.02 -9.96 -16.83
CA GLY A 177 16.14 -11.32 -16.29
C GLY A 177 16.75 -11.32 -14.89
N LYS A 178 17.85 -10.61 -14.69
CA LYS A 178 18.52 -10.48 -13.37
C LYS A 178 17.61 -9.81 -12.32
N ILE A 179 16.86 -8.79 -12.71
CA ILE A 179 15.96 -8.06 -11.80
C ILE A 179 14.71 -8.89 -11.46
N TYR A 180 14.02 -9.44 -12.47
CA TYR A 180 12.70 -10.06 -12.33
C TYR A 180 12.70 -11.59 -12.44
N GLY A 181 13.81 -12.22 -12.80
CA GLY A 181 13.92 -13.68 -13.02
C GLY A 181 13.54 -14.50 -11.78
N HIS A 182 13.66 -13.91 -10.58
CA HIS A 182 13.23 -14.56 -9.34
C HIS A 182 11.74 -14.95 -9.34
N ILE A 183 10.91 -14.35 -10.21
CA ILE A 183 9.48 -14.69 -10.35
C ILE A 183 9.29 -16.07 -11.00
N LEU A 184 10.21 -16.47 -11.90
CA LEU A 184 10.12 -17.70 -12.68
C LEU A 184 11.17 -18.76 -12.29
N ARG A 185 12.15 -18.45 -11.44
CA ARG A 185 13.31 -19.30 -11.13
C ARG A 185 12.93 -20.74 -10.73
N ASP A 186 11.83 -20.88 -9.98
CA ASP A 186 11.37 -22.17 -9.46
C ASP A 186 10.28 -22.82 -10.34
N TRP A 187 10.21 -22.44 -11.63
CA TRP A 187 9.25 -23.01 -12.56
C TRP A 187 9.95 -23.99 -13.52
N ASP A 188 9.31 -25.12 -13.80
CA ASP A 188 9.81 -26.10 -14.77
C ASP A 188 9.62 -25.66 -16.22
N LYS A 189 8.53 -24.93 -16.48
CA LYS A 189 8.19 -24.32 -17.78
C LYS A 189 7.86 -22.87 -17.60
N TYR A 190 8.22 -22.04 -18.58
CA TYR A 190 8.04 -20.60 -18.49
C TYR A 190 6.86 -20.11 -19.32
N PRO A 191 6.09 -19.13 -18.81
CA PRO A 191 4.96 -18.57 -19.53
C PRO A 191 5.43 -17.65 -20.66
N VAL A 192 4.86 -17.83 -21.83
CA VAL A 192 5.11 -17.02 -23.01
C VAL A 192 3.81 -16.55 -23.65
N ILE A 193 3.89 -15.44 -24.37
CA ILE A 193 2.85 -15.01 -25.30
C ILE A 193 3.35 -15.32 -26.70
N ARG A 194 2.57 -16.09 -27.44
CA ARG A 194 2.89 -16.54 -28.79
C ARG A 194 1.76 -16.22 -29.77
N SER A 195 2.12 -15.82 -30.97
CA SER A 195 1.18 -15.61 -32.06
C SER A 195 0.87 -16.90 -32.83
N SER A 196 -0.17 -16.86 -33.67
CA SER A 196 -0.60 -18.00 -34.46
C SER A 196 0.43 -18.43 -35.54
N ASP A 197 1.26 -17.49 -36.00
CA ASP A 197 2.37 -17.75 -36.93
C ASP A 197 3.66 -18.26 -36.24
N GLY A 198 3.59 -18.53 -34.92
CA GLY A 198 4.66 -19.18 -34.16
C GLY A 198 5.65 -18.21 -33.48
N LYS A 199 5.58 -16.91 -33.68
CA LYS A 199 6.48 -15.95 -33.05
C LYS A 199 6.22 -15.85 -31.54
N ILE A 200 7.29 -15.83 -30.77
CA ILE A 200 7.23 -15.55 -29.33
C ILE A 200 7.29 -14.01 -29.11
N LEU A 201 6.23 -13.42 -28.60
CA LEU A 201 6.12 -11.98 -28.38
C LEU A 201 6.80 -11.57 -27.08
N SER A 202 6.73 -12.42 -26.07
CA SER A 202 7.37 -12.16 -24.78
C SER A 202 7.58 -13.40 -23.94
N LEU A 203 8.59 -13.35 -23.06
CA LEU A 203 8.71 -14.16 -21.85
C LEU A 203 7.99 -13.40 -20.71
N ALA A 204 6.72 -13.72 -20.46
CA ALA A 204 5.94 -13.05 -19.42
C ALA A 204 6.34 -13.59 -18.02
N PRO A 205 6.53 -12.74 -17.01
CA PRO A 205 6.41 -11.28 -16.97
C PRO A 205 7.75 -10.53 -17.18
N ILE A 206 8.73 -11.12 -17.81
CA ILE A 206 10.14 -10.67 -17.78
C ILE A 206 10.43 -9.61 -18.87
N ILE A 207 10.29 -10.00 -20.17
CA ILE A 207 10.74 -9.15 -21.28
C ILE A 207 9.98 -9.45 -22.58
N ASN A 208 9.76 -8.41 -23.38
CA ASN A 208 9.19 -8.52 -24.73
C ASN A 208 10.28 -8.92 -25.74
N SER A 209 9.82 -9.38 -26.93
CA SER A 209 10.70 -9.65 -28.07
C SER A 209 11.04 -8.37 -28.83
N GLU A 210 12.27 -8.29 -29.32
CA GLU A 210 12.75 -7.26 -30.23
C GLU A 210 11.97 -7.24 -31.56
N ASP A 211 11.58 -8.42 -32.05
CA ASP A 211 10.85 -8.59 -33.32
C ASP A 211 9.53 -7.85 -33.37
N THR A 212 8.92 -7.61 -32.20
CA THR A 212 7.62 -6.94 -32.06
C THR A 212 7.72 -5.57 -31.39
N ARG A 213 8.92 -5.00 -31.38
CA ARG A 213 9.19 -3.68 -30.81
C ARG A 213 8.28 -2.61 -31.43
N VAL A 214 7.67 -1.80 -30.55
CA VAL A 214 6.94 -0.59 -30.92
C VAL A 214 7.94 0.50 -31.29
N THR A 215 7.68 1.16 -32.40
CA THR A 215 8.50 2.25 -32.97
C THR A 215 7.63 3.44 -33.37
N THR A 216 8.24 4.51 -33.84
CA THR A 216 7.52 5.67 -34.40
C THR A 216 6.73 5.36 -35.69
N TYR A 217 6.99 4.21 -36.31
CA TYR A 217 6.27 3.72 -37.49
C TYR A 217 5.08 2.82 -37.19
N THR A 218 4.96 2.37 -35.94
CA THR A 218 3.88 1.47 -35.51
C THR A 218 2.53 2.17 -35.61
N LYS A 219 1.58 1.53 -36.32
CA LYS A 219 0.22 2.04 -36.52
C LYS A 219 -0.82 1.35 -35.65
N ASN A 220 -0.58 0.08 -35.33
CA ASN A 220 -1.50 -0.74 -34.55
C ASN A 220 -0.72 -1.46 -33.46
N VAL A 221 -1.27 -1.51 -32.25
CA VAL A 221 -0.63 -2.20 -31.15
C VAL A 221 -1.56 -3.24 -30.53
N LEU A 222 -0.97 -4.35 -30.14
CA LEU A 222 -1.54 -5.27 -29.17
C LEU A 222 -0.98 -4.91 -27.79
N ILE A 223 -1.84 -4.87 -26.78
CA ILE A 223 -1.50 -4.69 -25.37
C ILE A 223 -1.85 -5.98 -24.66
N ASP A 224 -0.96 -6.48 -23.79
CA ASP A 224 -1.27 -7.55 -22.86
C ASP A 224 -1.09 -7.15 -21.40
N SER A 225 -1.76 -7.86 -20.55
CA SER A 225 -1.40 -7.94 -19.13
C SER A 225 -1.58 -9.37 -18.66
N THR A 226 -0.53 -9.92 -18.00
CA THR A 226 -0.61 -11.22 -17.35
C THR A 226 -0.50 -11.07 -15.84
N GLY A 227 -1.23 -11.88 -15.06
CA GLY A 227 -1.28 -11.70 -13.61
C GLY A 227 -1.98 -12.77 -12.81
N LEU A 228 -2.12 -12.45 -11.49
CA LEU A 228 -2.67 -13.34 -10.47
C LEU A 228 -4.16 -13.13 -10.22
N ASP A 229 -4.73 -12.02 -10.70
CA ASP A 229 -6.09 -11.59 -10.44
C ASP A 229 -6.73 -11.03 -11.72
N PRO A 230 -7.93 -11.48 -12.13
CA PRO A 230 -8.55 -11.10 -13.40
C PRO A 230 -8.87 -9.61 -13.47
N ARG A 231 -9.32 -9.01 -12.36
CA ARG A 231 -9.61 -7.58 -12.30
C ARG A 231 -8.34 -6.76 -12.56
N THR A 232 -7.22 -7.13 -11.93
CA THR A 232 -5.96 -6.40 -12.05
C THR A 232 -5.42 -6.40 -13.48
N VAL A 233 -5.52 -7.53 -14.21
CA VAL A 233 -5.04 -7.59 -15.60
C VAL A 233 -5.94 -6.79 -16.54
N VAL A 234 -7.25 -6.82 -16.35
CA VAL A 234 -8.21 -6.02 -17.13
C VAL A 234 -8.03 -4.53 -16.85
N ASP A 235 -7.85 -4.13 -15.58
CA ASP A 235 -7.58 -2.75 -15.19
C ASP A 235 -6.33 -2.20 -15.88
N ALA A 236 -5.23 -2.96 -15.84
CA ALA A 236 -3.96 -2.57 -16.45
C ALA A 236 -4.07 -2.40 -17.97
N VAL A 237 -4.73 -3.35 -18.64
CA VAL A 237 -4.99 -3.26 -20.09
C VAL A 237 -5.89 -2.08 -20.42
N THR A 238 -6.92 -1.79 -19.62
CA THR A 238 -7.84 -0.67 -19.84
C THR A 238 -7.14 0.68 -19.72
N ILE A 239 -6.29 0.85 -18.69
CA ILE A 239 -5.49 2.08 -18.52
C ILE A 239 -4.53 2.27 -19.69
N MET A 240 -3.80 1.22 -20.07
CA MET A 240 -2.88 1.28 -21.21
C MET A 240 -3.61 1.60 -22.51
N ALA A 241 -4.70 0.88 -22.81
CA ALA A 241 -5.44 1.05 -24.07
C ALA A 241 -6.04 2.47 -24.20
N THR A 242 -6.64 2.99 -23.12
CA THR A 242 -7.21 4.34 -23.13
C THR A 242 -6.13 5.42 -23.21
N SER A 243 -4.97 5.22 -22.58
CA SER A 243 -3.84 6.17 -22.70
C SER A 243 -3.22 6.13 -24.11
N ILE A 244 -2.96 4.96 -24.67
CA ILE A 244 -2.43 4.84 -26.04
C ILE A 244 -3.43 5.37 -27.08
N ALA A 245 -4.74 5.22 -26.84
CA ALA A 245 -5.77 5.77 -27.74
C ALA A 245 -5.75 7.31 -27.83
N GLU A 246 -5.14 8.01 -26.87
CA GLU A 246 -4.90 9.46 -27.00
C GLU A 246 -3.98 9.81 -28.17
N ARG A 247 -3.15 8.86 -28.62
CA ARG A 247 -2.26 8.96 -29.79
C ARG A 247 -2.89 8.44 -31.09
N SER A 248 -4.13 7.92 -31.03
CA SER A 248 -4.83 7.40 -32.22
C SER A 248 -5.68 8.48 -32.86
N THR A 249 -5.66 8.53 -34.20
CA THR A 249 -6.52 9.45 -34.98
C THR A 249 -7.99 9.01 -34.97
N SER A 250 -8.25 7.70 -34.95
CA SER A 250 -9.59 7.13 -34.97
C SER A 250 -10.19 6.90 -33.57
N LYS A 251 -9.34 6.89 -32.52
CA LYS A 251 -9.71 6.55 -31.12
C LYS A 251 -10.33 5.16 -30.98
N LYS A 252 -9.99 4.23 -31.88
CA LYS A 252 -10.52 2.86 -31.88
C LYS A 252 -9.75 1.98 -30.90
N ILE A 253 -10.49 1.37 -30.01
CA ILE A 253 -10.03 0.35 -29.06
C ILE A 253 -10.84 -0.91 -29.33
N ILE A 254 -10.15 -2.02 -29.66
CA ILE A 254 -10.80 -3.28 -30.01
C ILE A 254 -10.79 -4.20 -28.80
N PHE A 255 -11.95 -4.76 -28.47
CA PHE A 255 -12.05 -5.82 -27.47
C PHE A 255 -11.36 -7.08 -27.92
N VAL A 256 -10.72 -7.76 -26.97
CA VAL A 256 -10.16 -9.09 -27.19
C VAL A 256 -10.77 -10.04 -26.16
N ASP A 257 -11.38 -11.10 -26.65
CA ASP A 257 -11.94 -12.18 -25.85
C ASP A 257 -10.87 -13.22 -25.56
N THR A 258 -10.39 -13.27 -24.33
CA THR A 258 -9.47 -14.33 -23.89
C THR A 258 -10.25 -15.55 -23.46
N ILE A 259 -10.16 -16.64 -24.22
CA ILE A 259 -10.75 -17.92 -23.88
C ILE A 259 -9.89 -18.58 -22.81
N MET A 260 -10.46 -18.76 -21.62
CA MET A 260 -9.80 -19.38 -20.48
C MET A 260 -9.81 -20.92 -20.57
N PRO A 261 -8.96 -21.65 -19.83
CA PRO A 261 -8.90 -23.12 -19.87
C PRO A 261 -10.23 -23.83 -19.52
N ASP A 262 -11.08 -23.18 -18.76
CA ASP A 262 -12.43 -23.65 -18.39
C ASP A 262 -13.51 -23.21 -19.38
N ASN A 263 -13.13 -22.66 -20.53
CA ASN A 263 -13.96 -22.05 -21.56
C ASN A 263 -14.74 -20.79 -21.13
N THR A 264 -14.45 -20.22 -19.98
CA THR A 264 -14.97 -18.89 -19.65
C THR A 264 -14.25 -17.82 -20.48
N ILE A 265 -14.89 -16.68 -20.67
CA ILE A 265 -14.32 -15.57 -21.45
C ILE A 265 -13.93 -14.44 -20.53
N LEU A 266 -12.67 -14.02 -20.63
CA LEU A 266 -12.20 -12.78 -20.01
C LEU A 266 -12.05 -11.71 -21.10
N GLN A 267 -13.05 -10.87 -21.23
CA GLN A 267 -13.04 -9.76 -22.19
C GLN A 267 -12.28 -8.54 -21.63
N ALA A 268 -11.47 -7.92 -22.44
CA ALA A 268 -10.78 -6.67 -22.15
C ALA A 268 -10.64 -5.80 -23.44
N PRO A 269 -10.47 -4.48 -23.28
CA PRO A 269 -10.54 -3.72 -22.04
C PRO A 269 -11.99 -3.53 -21.56
N ARG A 270 -12.23 -2.79 -20.48
CA ARG A 270 -13.57 -2.32 -20.14
C ARG A 270 -13.92 -1.07 -20.93
N ASP A 271 -15.15 -0.93 -21.35
CA ASP A 271 -15.69 0.27 -22.01
C ASP A 271 -16.29 1.28 -21.02
N LYS A 272 -16.67 0.82 -19.83
CA LYS A 272 -17.26 1.62 -18.74
C LYS A 272 -16.66 1.28 -17.40
N GLY A 273 -16.58 2.29 -16.56
CA GLY A 273 -16.24 2.14 -15.15
C GLY A 273 -17.49 1.75 -14.31
N PRO A 274 -17.37 1.80 -12.97
CA PRO A 274 -18.49 1.49 -12.09
C PRO A 274 -19.61 2.52 -12.20
N THR A 275 -20.84 2.03 -12.03
CA THR A 275 -22.01 2.88 -11.86
C THR A 275 -22.22 3.13 -10.36
N ILE A 276 -22.26 4.40 -9.97
CA ILE A 276 -22.39 4.84 -8.58
C ILE A 276 -23.66 5.67 -8.42
N GLU A 277 -24.38 5.46 -7.34
CA GLU A 277 -25.51 6.30 -6.91
C GLU A 277 -25.04 7.25 -5.81
N LEU A 278 -25.29 8.54 -5.98
CA LEU A 278 -24.94 9.61 -5.04
C LEU A 278 -26.19 10.31 -4.55
N HIS A 279 -26.42 10.30 -3.24
CA HIS A 279 -27.43 11.14 -2.59
C HIS A 279 -26.84 12.54 -2.31
N LEU A 280 -27.54 13.58 -2.76
CA LEU A 280 -27.06 14.96 -2.65
C LEU A 280 -26.88 15.40 -1.18
N ASP A 281 -27.80 15.03 -0.30
CA ASP A 281 -27.69 15.36 1.13
C ASP A 281 -26.44 14.75 1.77
N ASP A 282 -26.01 13.56 1.32
CA ASP A 282 -24.79 12.92 1.83
C ASP A 282 -23.54 13.65 1.31
N ALA A 283 -23.54 14.07 0.05
CA ALA A 283 -22.47 14.90 -0.50
C ALA A 283 -22.35 16.23 0.24
N GLU A 284 -23.46 16.95 0.42
CA GLU A 284 -23.50 18.23 1.18
C GLU A 284 -23.04 18.06 2.63
N LYS A 285 -23.45 16.97 3.27
CA LYS A 285 -23.03 16.67 4.65
C LYS A 285 -21.54 16.41 4.79
N VAL A 286 -20.93 15.71 3.82
CA VAL A 286 -19.49 15.45 3.82
C VAL A 286 -18.69 16.70 3.49
N LEU A 287 -19.13 17.47 2.47
CA LEU A 287 -18.44 18.68 2.01
C LEU A 287 -18.65 19.88 2.95
N GLY A 288 -19.71 19.86 3.77
CA GLY A 288 -20.06 20.96 4.66
C GLY A 288 -20.59 22.20 3.96
N ILE A 289 -20.93 22.10 2.67
CA ILE A 289 -21.46 23.20 1.85
C ILE A 289 -22.73 22.75 1.12
N LYS A 290 -23.61 23.70 0.82
CA LYS A 290 -24.76 23.49 -0.06
C LYS A 290 -24.35 23.59 -1.51
N ILE A 291 -24.82 22.64 -2.33
CA ILE A 291 -24.47 22.58 -3.74
C ILE A 291 -25.75 22.38 -4.57
N ASP A 292 -25.95 23.25 -5.56
CA ASP A 292 -27.03 23.09 -6.52
C ASP A 292 -26.76 21.87 -7.41
N THR A 293 -27.79 21.09 -7.71
CA THR A 293 -27.74 19.92 -8.59
C THR A 293 -27.06 20.22 -9.94
N LYS A 294 -27.33 21.41 -10.52
CA LYS A 294 -26.71 21.83 -11.77
C LYS A 294 -25.19 21.94 -11.65
N ASN A 295 -24.72 22.50 -10.55
CA ASN A 295 -23.28 22.67 -10.29
C ASN A 295 -22.61 21.32 -10.04
N ILE A 296 -23.29 20.37 -9.39
CA ILE A 296 -22.77 19.01 -9.19
C ILE A 296 -22.52 18.32 -10.52
N VAL A 297 -23.45 18.41 -11.46
CA VAL A 297 -23.28 17.84 -12.82
C VAL A 297 -22.06 18.44 -13.50
N GLU A 298 -21.89 19.77 -13.45
CA GLU A 298 -20.71 20.43 -14.00
C GLU A 298 -19.40 19.93 -13.34
N TYR A 299 -19.38 19.77 -12.02
CA TYR A 299 -18.21 19.27 -11.30
C TYR A 299 -17.89 17.81 -11.66
N LEU A 300 -18.91 16.97 -11.82
CA LEU A 300 -18.75 15.60 -12.28
C LEU A 300 -18.17 15.52 -13.71
N GLU A 301 -18.66 16.36 -14.61
CA GLU A 301 -18.13 16.46 -15.96
C GLU A 301 -16.68 16.94 -15.98
N LYS A 302 -16.28 17.90 -15.11
CA LYS A 302 -14.89 18.34 -14.94
C LYS A 302 -13.95 17.22 -14.44
N MET A 303 -14.49 16.17 -13.85
CA MET A 303 -13.73 15.01 -13.42
C MET A 303 -13.88 13.79 -14.36
N GLY A 304 -14.59 13.99 -15.49
CA GLY A 304 -14.75 13.01 -16.56
C GLY A 304 -15.87 12.00 -16.32
N HIS A 305 -16.73 12.21 -15.34
CA HIS A 305 -17.87 11.34 -15.08
C HIS A 305 -19.04 11.65 -16.02
N GLU A 306 -19.80 10.60 -16.34
CA GLU A 306 -21.06 10.71 -17.08
C GLU A 306 -22.25 10.65 -16.09
N THR A 307 -23.12 11.67 -16.15
CA THR A 307 -24.39 11.67 -15.42
C THR A 307 -25.45 11.00 -16.27
N VAL A 308 -25.96 9.85 -15.82
CA VAL A 308 -26.92 9.04 -16.57
C VAL A 308 -28.36 9.40 -16.20
N GLU A 309 -28.62 9.65 -14.93
CA GLU A 309 -29.96 9.91 -14.40
C GLU A 309 -29.90 10.87 -13.22
N ILE A 310 -30.87 11.79 -13.16
CA ILE A 310 -31.06 12.71 -12.04
C ILE A 310 -32.51 12.55 -11.59
N SER A 311 -32.71 12.13 -10.34
CA SER A 311 -34.05 12.00 -9.75
C SER A 311 -34.10 12.59 -8.34
N ASN A 312 -34.91 13.64 -8.15
CA ASN A 312 -35.06 14.34 -6.85
C ASN A 312 -33.70 14.64 -6.19
N ASN A 313 -33.31 13.82 -5.22
CA ASN A 313 -32.11 13.97 -4.40
C ASN A 313 -31.02 12.92 -4.73
N ASN A 314 -31.13 12.23 -5.85
CA ASN A 314 -30.23 11.14 -6.25
C ASN A 314 -29.70 11.34 -7.66
N ILE A 315 -28.39 11.13 -7.83
CA ILE A 315 -27.71 11.19 -9.12
C ILE A 315 -27.05 9.83 -9.39
N LYS A 316 -27.32 9.26 -10.56
CA LYS A 316 -26.67 8.05 -11.06
C LYS A 316 -25.54 8.41 -12.01
N ILE A 317 -24.35 7.98 -11.68
CA ILE A 317 -23.07 8.40 -12.27
C ILE A 317 -22.35 7.18 -12.81
N VAL A 318 -21.79 7.26 -14.02
CA VAL A 318 -20.89 6.25 -14.58
C VAL A 318 -19.49 6.84 -14.63
N ALA A 319 -18.55 6.21 -13.96
CA ALA A 319 -17.15 6.60 -14.00
C ALA A 319 -16.48 6.15 -15.29
N PRO A 320 -15.42 6.84 -15.76
CA PRO A 320 -14.63 6.39 -16.91
C PRO A 320 -13.97 5.02 -16.65
N PRO A 321 -13.72 4.19 -17.66
CA PRO A 321 -13.22 2.83 -17.48
C PRO A 321 -11.81 2.74 -16.87
N TYR A 322 -10.99 3.77 -17.03
CA TYR A 322 -9.64 3.86 -16.47
C TYR A 322 -9.60 4.34 -15.02
N ARG A 323 -10.72 4.83 -14.44
CA ARG A 323 -10.85 5.28 -13.05
C ARG A 323 -11.06 4.06 -12.13
N ILE A 324 -9.97 3.38 -11.81
CA ILE A 324 -9.99 2.18 -10.95
C ILE A 324 -10.08 2.51 -9.46
N ASP A 325 -9.87 3.75 -9.10
CA ASP A 325 -9.99 4.34 -7.77
C ASP A 325 -11.44 4.47 -7.32
N ILE A 326 -12.37 4.71 -8.24
CA ILE A 326 -13.80 4.87 -7.92
C ILE A 326 -14.41 3.53 -7.51
N LYS A 327 -14.83 3.43 -6.25
CA LYS A 327 -15.41 2.22 -5.65
C LYS A 327 -16.74 2.48 -4.95
N SER A 328 -16.98 3.71 -4.52
CA SER A 328 -18.13 4.11 -3.73
C SER A 328 -18.52 5.57 -3.98
N TRP A 329 -19.67 5.97 -3.45
CA TRP A 329 -20.14 7.34 -3.56
C TRP A 329 -19.21 8.38 -2.92
N ILE A 330 -18.42 7.98 -1.91
CA ILE A 330 -17.48 8.90 -1.25
C ILE A 330 -16.32 9.31 -2.18
N ASP A 331 -15.92 8.42 -3.09
CA ASP A 331 -14.88 8.72 -4.09
C ASP A 331 -15.40 9.76 -5.10
N ILE A 332 -16.71 9.72 -5.40
CA ILE A 332 -17.37 10.74 -6.21
C ILE A 332 -17.43 12.09 -5.48
N VAL A 333 -17.68 12.08 -4.17
CA VAL A 333 -17.66 13.30 -3.34
C VAL A 333 -16.27 13.92 -3.30
N GLU A 334 -15.21 13.10 -3.26
CA GLU A 334 -13.84 13.58 -3.37
C GLU A 334 -13.60 14.29 -4.72
N ASP A 335 -14.04 13.69 -5.83
CA ASP A 335 -13.92 14.30 -7.16
C ASP A 335 -14.68 15.63 -7.26
N ILE A 336 -15.87 15.72 -6.67
CA ILE A 336 -16.61 16.99 -6.57
C ILE A 336 -15.80 18.04 -5.78
N ALA A 337 -15.20 17.63 -4.66
CA ALA A 337 -14.35 18.52 -3.87
C ALA A 337 -13.14 19.04 -4.67
N MET A 338 -12.50 18.17 -5.42
CA MET A 338 -11.38 18.51 -6.30
C MET A 338 -11.80 19.48 -7.42
N ALA A 339 -12.96 19.24 -8.04
CA ALA A 339 -13.49 20.12 -9.09
C ALA A 339 -13.85 21.51 -8.56
N ILE A 340 -14.36 21.62 -7.32
CA ILE A 340 -14.63 22.90 -6.65
C ILE A 340 -13.31 23.59 -6.27
N GLY A 341 -12.32 22.82 -5.84
CA GLY A 341 -11.06 23.25 -5.25
C GLY A 341 -11.14 23.33 -3.71
N TYR A 342 -10.22 22.66 -3.04
CA TYR A 342 -10.18 22.58 -1.56
C TYR A 342 -10.07 23.97 -0.90
N ASP A 343 -9.31 24.90 -1.48
CA ASP A 343 -9.21 26.28 -1.00
C ASP A 343 -10.57 26.99 -1.01
N THR A 344 -11.37 26.75 -2.06
CA THR A 344 -12.72 27.33 -2.18
C THR A 344 -13.68 26.77 -1.15
N ILE A 345 -13.62 25.47 -0.86
CA ILE A 345 -14.47 24.81 0.15
C ILE A 345 -14.16 25.37 1.53
N GLY A 346 -12.88 25.52 1.88
CA GLY A 346 -12.45 26.06 3.18
C GLY A 346 -12.97 27.48 3.44
N VAL A 347 -13.03 28.32 2.41
CA VAL A 347 -13.57 29.70 2.51
C VAL A 347 -15.10 29.70 2.59
N LYS A 348 -15.78 28.78 1.91
CA LYS A 348 -17.25 28.69 1.87
C LYS A 348 -17.87 28.00 3.08
N ALA A 349 -17.08 27.31 3.88
CA ALA A 349 -17.58 26.62 5.06
C ALA A 349 -17.96 27.61 6.15
N ASP A 350 -19.23 28.00 6.23
CA ASP A 350 -19.76 28.98 7.19
C ASP A 350 -19.70 28.49 8.63
N LYS A 351 -19.77 27.18 8.86
CA LYS A 351 -19.77 26.57 10.20
C LYS A 351 -19.07 25.24 10.19
N LEU A 352 -18.30 25.01 11.25
CA LEU A 352 -17.85 23.64 11.54
C LEU A 352 -19.08 22.75 11.74
N PRO A 353 -19.10 21.52 11.17
CA PRO A 353 -20.18 20.59 11.41
C PRO A 353 -20.35 20.39 12.92
N PRO A 354 -21.57 20.48 13.48
CA PRO A 354 -21.77 20.26 14.90
C PRO A 354 -21.30 18.83 15.24
N ALA A 355 -20.55 18.70 16.32
CA ALA A 355 -20.20 17.40 16.84
C ALA A 355 -21.51 16.65 17.18
N THR A 356 -21.87 15.67 16.37
CA THR A 356 -23.12 14.92 16.51
C THR A 356 -23.09 13.92 17.66
N HIS A 357 -21.87 13.57 18.12
CA HIS A 357 -21.67 12.61 19.20
C HIS A 357 -20.68 13.16 20.22
N PRO A 358 -20.99 13.05 21.52
CA PRO A 358 -19.97 13.29 22.53
C PRO A 358 -18.80 12.34 22.29
N GLY A 359 -17.60 12.86 22.18
CA GLY A 359 -16.40 12.06 22.03
C GLY A 359 -16.31 11.06 23.17
N ARG A 360 -16.17 9.77 22.86
CA ARG A 360 -15.92 8.72 23.84
C ARG A 360 -14.45 8.32 23.74
N MET A 361 -13.76 8.43 24.87
CA MET A 361 -12.40 7.93 24.94
C MET A 361 -12.40 6.40 24.84
N HIS A 362 -11.51 5.85 24.05
CA HIS A 362 -11.30 4.41 23.98
C HIS A 362 -10.97 3.86 25.38
N SER A 363 -11.58 2.74 25.76
CA SER A 363 -11.48 2.21 27.14
C SER A 363 -10.05 1.95 27.60
N LEU A 364 -9.18 1.42 26.71
CA LEU A 364 -7.75 1.25 27.03
C LEU A 364 -7.04 2.57 27.28
N GLU A 365 -7.39 3.62 26.55
CA GLU A 365 -6.80 4.93 26.78
C GLU A 365 -7.32 5.56 28.08
N TYR A 366 -8.59 5.40 28.40
CA TYR A 366 -9.15 5.87 29.65
C TYR A 366 -8.43 5.25 30.87
N ILE A 367 -8.30 3.92 30.88
CA ILE A 367 -7.61 3.22 31.98
C ILE A 367 -6.11 3.57 32.00
N SER A 368 -5.47 3.72 30.85
CA SER A 368 -4.07 4.15 30.75
C SER A 368 -3.85 5.52 31.38
N ARG A 369 -4.73 6.50 31.11
CA ARG A 369 -4.67 7.83 31.72
C ARG A 369 -4.88 7.82 33.22
N LEU A 370 -5.78 6.96 33.71
CA LEU A 370 -6.01 6.82 35.15
C LEU A 370 -4.77 6.23 35.83
N ILE A 371 -4.19 5.17 35.29
CA ILE A 371 -2.99 4.53 35.81
C ILE A 371 -1.79 5.48 35.80
N ARG A 372 -1.62 6.23 34.73
CA ARG A 372 -0.57 7.27 34.60
C ARG A 372 -0.65 8.28 35.74
N LYS A 373 -1.84 8.80 36.03
CA LYS A 373 -2.05 9.73 37.16
C LYS A 373 -1.70 9.12 38.51
N ILE A 374 -2.03 7.85 38.71
CA ILE A 374 -1.73 7.14 39.97
C ILE A 374 -0.21 6.97 40.11
N LEU A 375 0.49 6.46 39.09
CA LEU A 375 1.92 6.21 39.16
C LEU A 375 2.74 7.49 39.31
N VAL A 376 2.39 8.55 38.56
CA VAL A 376 3.01 9.88 38.72
C VAL A 376 2.78 10.41 40.15
N GLY A 377 1.60 10.22 40.71
CA GLY A 377 1.30 10.57 42.11
C GLY A 377 2.13 9.81 43.15
N TYR A 378 2.64 8.63 42.83
CA TYR A 378 3.58 7.86 43.63
C TYR A 378 5.06 8.13 43.34
N GLY A 379 5.35 9.17 42.57
CA GLY A 379 6.70 9.64 42.25
C GLY A 379 7.41 8.84 41.18
N PHE A 380 6.67 8.17 40.29
CA PHE A 380 7.23 7.52 39.12
C PHE A 380 7.35 8.49 37.95
N THR A 381 8.43 8.37 37.19
CA THR A 381 8.63 9.07 35.93
C THR A 381 8.12 8.21 34.77
N GLU A 382 7.24 8.74 33.95
CA GLU A 382 6.84 8.05 32.71
C GLU A 382 7.95 8.16 31.67
N ILE A 383 8.25 7.05 31.03
CA ILE A 383 9.14 6.98 29.89
C ILE A 383 8.40 6.47 28.66
N THR A 384 8.95 6.72 27.50
CA THR A 384 8.49 6.16 26.23
C THR A 384 9.68 5.63 25.46
N SER A 385 9.71 4.32 25.25
CA SER A 385 10.71 3.66 24.44
C SER A 385 10.15 3.28 23.07
N TYR A 386 11.04 3.03 22.11
CA TYR A 386 10.61 2.59 20.78
C TYR A 386 9.97 1.22 20.82
N MET A 387 8.94 1.02 19.97
CA MET A 387 8.36 -0.31 19.74
C MET A 387 9.33 -1.22 18.98
N MET A 388 10.25 -0.61 18.22
CA MET A 388 11.34 -1.32 17.55
C MET A 388 12.43 -1.71 18.54
N SER A 389 12.90 -2.94 18.44
CA SER A 389 13.96 -3.54 19.24
C SER A 389 14.68 -4.64 18.45
N ASN A 390 15.33 -5.57 19.11
CA ASN A 390 16.01 -6.70 18.47
C ASN A 390 15.90 -7.97 19.33
N PRO A 391 16.17 -9.17 18.75
CA PRO A 391 16.12 -10.44 19.49
C PRO A 391 17.11 -10.51 20.65
N GLN A 392 18.28 -9.91 20.52
CA GLN A 392 19.32 -9.91 21.56
C GLN A 392 18.81 -9.25 22.85
N THR A 393 18.27 -8.03 22.72
CA THR A 393 17.72 -7.28 23.86
C THR A 393 16.45 -7.94 24.41
N GLN A 394 15.55 -8.37 23.52
CA GLN A 394 14.22 -8.83 23.91
C GLN A 394 14.21 -10.27 24.46
N LEU A 395 15.08 -11.14 23.98
CA LEU A 395 15.05 -12.56 24.25
C LEU A 395 16.36 -13.11 24.82
N GLU A 396 17.48 -12.92 24.12
CA GLU A 396 18.75 -13.58 24.43
C GLU A 396 19.32 -13.11 25.77
N MET A 397 19.23 -11.81 26.06
CA MET A 397 19.62 -11.22 27.34
C MET A 397 19.00 -11.93 28.54
N PHE A 398 17.74 -12.37 28.38
CA PHE A 398 16.97 -13.04 29.43
C PHE A 398 16.95 -14.58 29.29
N GLY A 399 17.69 -15.14 28.34
CA GLY A 399 17.73 -16.58 28.11
C GLY A 399 16.45 -17.16 27.48
N LEU A 400 15.61 -16.36 26.86
CA LEU A 400 14.33 -16.74 26.26
C LEU A 400 14.50 -17.31 24.84
N LYS A 401 15.33 -18.34 24.66
CA LYS A 401 15.66 -18.94 23.34
C LYS A 401 14.48 -19.63 22.65
N ASP A 402 13.48 -20.04 23.42
CA ASP A 402 12.25 -20.69 22.96
C ASP A 402 11.17 -19.73 22.49
N LYS A 403 11.36 -18.43 22.68
CA LYS A 403 10.43 -17.38 22.25
C LYS A 403 10.85 -16.74 20.91
N LYS A 404 9.90 -16.14 20.25
CA LYS A 404 10.11 -15.40 18.99
C LYS A 404 9.59 -13.98 19.11
N ILE A 405 10.20 -13.06 18.37
CA ILE A 405 9.66 -11.72 18.10
C ILE A 405 9.33 -11.60 16.61
N ILE A 406 8.55 -10.59 16.28
CA ILE A 406 8.30 -10.23 14.89
C ILE A 406 9.53 -9.49 14.39
N THR A 407 10.16 -9.98 13.33
CA THR A 407 11.37 -9.38 12.74
C THR A 407 11.07 -8.64 11.44
N VAL A 408 11.82 -7.58 11.19
CA VAL A 408 11.75 -6.81 9.96
C VAL A 408 12.60 -7.51 8.88
N LEU A 409 12.05 -7.66 7.68
CA LEU A 409 12.73 -8.38 6.59
C LEU A 409 14.01 -7.66 6.13
N ASN A 410 13.96 -6.34 6.01
CA ASN A 410 15.09 -5.51 5.55
C ASN A 410 15.30 -4.34 6.54
N PRO A 411 15.87 -4.58 7.73
CA PRO A 411 16.08 -3.52 8.71
C PRO A 411 17.16 -2.55 8.23
N LYS A 412 16.93 -1.25 8.42
CA LYS A 412 17.93 -0.20 8.11
C LYS A 412 19.01 -0.05 9.17
N MET A 413 18.74 -0.52 10.38
CA MET A 413 19.63 -0.38 11.55
C MET A 413 19.65 -1.68 12.33
N ASP A 414 20.82 -2.15 12.72
CA ASP A 414 21.02 -3.40 13.47
C ASP A 414 20.37 -3.39 14.86
N LYS A 415 20.26 -2.20 15.47
CA LYS A 415 19.59 -2.04 16.77
C LYS A 415 18.07 -2.29 16.67
N TYR A 416 17.43 -2.09 15.50
CA TYR A 416 15.98 -2.10 15.34
C TYR A 416 15.54 -3.11 14.27
N THR A 417 15.76 -4.39 14.58
CA THR A 417 15.50 -5.50 13.66
C THR A 417 14.18 -6.23 13.90
N GLY A 418 13.44 -5.87 14.95
CA GLY A 418 12.17 -6.51 15.30
C GLY A 418 11.31 -5.65 16.21
N LEU A 419 10.12 -6.17 16.54
CA LEU A 419 9.19 -5.50 17.46
C LEU A 419 9.36 -6.04 18.88
N ARG A 420 9.24 -5.15 19.87
CA ARG A 420 9.30 -5.54 21.29
C ARG A 420 8.17 -6.48 21.66
N ARG A 421 8.50 -7.52 22.42
CA ARG A 421 7.54 -8.51 22.92
C ARG A 421 7.05 -8.19 24.34
N TRP A 422 7.84 -7.43 25.09
CA TRP A 422 7.56 -6.97 26.44
C TRP A 422 8.29 -5.66 26.73
N LEU A 423 7.88 -4.96 27.80
CA LEU A 423 8.40 -3.64 28.13
C LEU A 423 9.67 -3.68 28.99
N THR A 424 9.85 -4.75 29.77
CA THR A 424 10.95 -4.90 30.72
C THR A 424 12.34 -4.61 30.14
N PRO A 425 12.71 -5.09 28.92
CA PRO A 425 14.01 -4.76 28.35
C PRO A 425 14.20 -3.27 28.09
N GLY A 426 13.17 -2.59 27.57
CA GLY A 426 13.23 -1.14 27.34
C GLY A 426 13.38 -0.32 28.62
N LEU A 427 12.68 -0.72 29.70
CA LEU A 427 12.85 -0.11 31.01
C LEU A 427 14.27 -0.29 31.54
N LEU A 428 14.86 -1.49 31.34
CA LEU A 428 16.22 -1.78 31.75
C LEU A 428 17.24 -0.98 30.94
N GLU A 429 17.05 -0.85 29.61
CA GLU A 429 17.91 0.01 28.77
C GLU A 429 17.93 1.46 29.30
N VAL A 430 16.77 2.04 29.61
CA VAL A 430 16.69 3.41 30.16
C VAL A 430 17.41 3.55 31.51
N ILE A 431 17.28 2.55 32.38
CA ILE A 431 18.02 2.54 33.66
C ILE A 431 19.52 2.55 33.41
N ILE A 432 20.01 1.70 32.50
CA ILE A 432 21.44 1.60 32.18
C ILE A 432 21.97 2.88 31.54
N GLU A 433 21.22 3.47 30.62
CA GLU A 433 21.62 4.74 29.95
C GLU A 433 21.71 5.92 30.94
N ASN A 434 21.03 5.82 32.09
CA ASN A 434 21.01 6.88 33.09
C ASN A 434 21.81 6.52 34.38
N LYS A 435 22.54 5.39 34.42
CA LYS A 435 23.21 4.90 35.63
C LYS A 435 24.21 5.88 36.25
N GLU A 436 24.89 6.66 35.41
CA GLU A 436 25.90 7.66 35.87
C GLU A 436 25.24 8.96 36.41
N LYS A 437 23.99 9.22 36.03
CA LYS A 437 23.28 10.43 36.42
C LYS A 437 22.41 10.24 37.65
N GLN A 438 21.87 9.06 37.85
CA GLN A 438 20.90 8.79 38.89
C GLN A 438 21.00 7.34 39.41
N SER A 439 21.30 7.17 40.70
CA SER A 439 21.42 5.86 41.36
C SER A 439 20.09 5.29 41.85
N SER A 440 19.03 6.12 41.93
CA SER A 440 17.70 5.70 42.37
C SER A 440 16.67 6.16 41.36
N MET A 441 15.97 5.23 40.72
CA MET A 441 14.96 5.51 39.70
C MET A 441 13.67 4.73 39.99
N LYS A 442 12.55 5.40 39.76
CA LYS A 442 11.20 4.83 39.69
C LYS A 442 10.61 5.25 38.36
N ILE A 443 10.57 4.32 37.41
CA ILE A 443 10.10 4.61 36.06
C ILE A 443 8.98 3.66 35.66
N PHE A 444 8.13 4.09 34.74
CA PHE A 444 7.12 3.24 34.15
C PHE A 444 6.88 3.61 32.69
N GLU A 445 6.35 2.65 31.94
CA GLU A 445 5.90 2.83 30.58
C GLU A 445 4.52 2.18 30.39
N ILE A 446 3.60 2.88 29.72
CA ILE A 446 2.36 2.29 29.22
C ILE A 446 2.49 2.22 27.72
N GLY A 447 2.73 1.03 27.19
CA GLY A 447 3.09 0.84 25.80
C GLY A 447 2.52 -0.43 25.18
N ASP A 448 2.48 -0.43 23.85
CA ASP A 448 2.07 -1.60 23.09
C ASP A 448 3.26 -2.52 22.82
N VAL A 449 3.00 -3.82 22.83
CA VAL A 449 3.95 -4.88 22.48
C VAL A 449 3.33 -5.80 21.44
N ALA A 450 4.16 -6.45 20.63
CA ALA A 450 3.71 -7.33 19.56
C ALA A 450 4.05 -8.80 19.87
N ILE A 451 3.03 -9.64 19.93
CA ILE A 451 3.14 -11.06 20.22
C ILE A 451 2.87 -11.84 18.92
N PRO A 452 3.80 -12.68 18.45
CA PRO A 452 3.52 -13.61 17.37
C PRO A 452 2.31 -14.50 17.71
N ASP A 453 1.30 -14.51 16.84
CA ASP A 453 0.07 -15.28 17.04
C ASP A 453 -0.42 -15.81 15.69
N PRO A 454 -0.24 -17.11 15.39
CA PRO A 454 -0.61 -17.71 14.13
C PRO A 454 -2.13 -17.77 13.89
N ASN A 455 -2.95 -17.52 14.90
CA ASN A 455 -4.42 -17.56 14.78
C ASN A 455 -5.01 -16.23 14.33
N THR A 456 -4.20 -15.18 14.16
CA THR A 456 -4.64 -13.88 13.66
C THR A 456 -4.30 -13.73 12.18
N GLU A 457 -5.10 -12.96 11.45
CA GLU A 457 -4.89 -12.68 10.01
C GLU A 457 -3.48 -12.14 9.72
N THR A 458 -2.95 -11.28 10.59
CA THR A 458 -1.63 -10.66 10.43
C THR A 458 -0.49 -11.52 10.98
N GLY A 459 -0.77 -12.66 11.63
CA GLY A 459 0.22 -13.46 12.35
C GLY A 459 0.74 -12.83 13.64
N ALA A 460 0.08 -11.77 14.11
CA ALA A 460 0.50 -11.01 15.30
C ALA A 460 -0.68 -10.45 16.09
N ARG A 461 -0.49 -10.35 17.41
CA ARG A 461 -1.43 -9.72 18.33
C ARG A 461 -0.73 -8.57 19.04
N ILE A 462 -1.37 -7.40 19.08
CA ILE A 462 -0.91 -6.25 19.84
C ILE A 462 -1.56 -6.27 21.22
N GLU A 463 -0.72 -6.14 22.25
CA GLU A 463 -1.16 -6.01 23.63
C GLU A 463 -0.65 -4.71 24.22
N ARG A 464 -1.53 -3.95 24.88
CA ARG A 464 -1.10 -2.83 25.71
C ARG A 464 -0.71 -3.34 27.09
N ARG A 465 0.47 -2.93 27.55
CA ARG A 465 1.02 -3.32 28.85
C ARG A 465 1.46 -2.11 29.64
N ILE A 466 1.53 -2.32 30.95
CA ILE A 466 2.17 -1.42 31.90
C ILE A 466 3.45 -2.10 32.34
N GLY A 467 4.58 -1.48 32.09
CA GLY A 467 5.87 -1.86 32.64
C GLY A 467 6.26 -0.89 33.76
N ILE A 468 6.72 -1.40 34.87
CA ILE A 468 7.19 -0.61 36.03
C ILE A 468 8.59 -1.09 36.37
N ALA A 469 9.50 -0.19 36.69
CA ALA A 469 10.83 -0.53 37.18
C ALA A 469 11.23 0.38 38.36
N ILE A 470 11.82 -0.23 39.36
CA ILE A 470 12.32 0.41 40.60
C ILE A 470 13.77 -0.03 40.78
N THR A 471 14.68 0.92 40.99
CA THR A 471 16.05 0.65 41.32
C THR A 471 16.57 1.65 42.37
N HIS A 472 17.24 1.15 43.36
CA HIS A 472 18.01 1.88 44.36
C HIS A 472 18.87 0.86 45.15
N GLY A 473 19.79 1.32 45.99
CA GLY A 473 20.75 0.43 46.67
C GLY A 473 20.17 -0.69 47.55
N LYS A 474 18.86 -0.62 47.88
CA LYS A 474 18.16 -1.61 48.71
C LYS A 474 16.82 -2.04 48.07
N ALA A 475 16.66 -1.91 46.76
CA ALA A 475 15.41 -2.30 46.10
C ALA A 475 15.18 -3.81 46.23
N THR A 476 13.97 -4.21 46.56
CA THR A 476 13.57 -5.60 46.77
C THR A 476 12.22 -5.90 46.14
N LEU A 477 11.89 -7.17 45.98
CA LEU A 477 10.58 -7.62 45.51
C LEU A 477 9.42 -6.95 46.28
N THR A 478 9.60 -6.64 47.55
CA THR A 478 8.60 -5.99 48.41
C THR A 478 8.21 -4.59 47.83
N ASP A 479 9.16 -3.86 47.31
CA ASP A 479 8.87 -2.54 46.67
C ASP A 479 7.95 -2.70 45.46
N GLY A 480 8.23 -3.73 44.64
CA GLY A 480 7.38 -4.05 43.46
C GLY A 480 5.98 -4.53 43.87
N LEU A 481 5.89 -5.42 44.84
CA LEU A 481 4.61 -5.92 45.38
C LEU A 481 3.78 -4.77 45.96
N ALA A 482 4.40 -3.86 46.72
CA ALA A 482 3.74 -2.73 47.34
C ALA A 482 3.13 -1.80 46.29
N ILE A 483 3.88 -1.42 45.26
CA ILE A 483 3.36 -0.50 44.23
C ILE A 483 2.27 -1.16 43.38
N VAL A 484 2.44 -2.45 43.01
CA VAL A 484 1.43 -3.19 42.24
C VAL A 484 0.14 -3.35 43.03
N SER A 485 0.23 -3.76 44.32
CA SER A 485 -0.94 -3.85 45.20
C SER A 485 -1.63 -2.50 45.34
N THR A 486 -0.87 -1.44 45.55
CA THR A 486 -1.42 -0.10 45.70
C THR A 486 -2.13 0.38 44.42
N LEU A 487 -1.51 0.16 43.25
CA LEU A 487 -2.09 0.49 41.96
C LEU A 487 -3.41 -0.24 41.73
N LEU A 488 -3.43 -1.55 41.92
CA LEU A 488 -4.61 -2.37 41.68
C LEU A 488 -5.73 -2.12 42.70
N ASN A 489 -5.39 -1.90 43.99
CA ASN A 489 -6.36 -1.50 45.00
C ASN A 489 -7.00 -0.13 44.70
N ARG A 490 -6.26 0.83 44.11
CA ARG A 490 -6.83 2.11 43.64
C ARG A 490 -7.81 1.93 42.49
N LEU A 491 -7.68 0.86 41.73
CA LEU A 491 -8.64 0.44 40.70
C LEU A 491 -9.77 -0.44 41.27
N LYS A 492 -9.85 -0.60 42.59
CA LYS A 492 -10.81 -1.46 43.31
C LYS A 492 -10.67 -2.94 43.00
N LEU A 493 -9.46 -3.39 42.69
CA LEU A 493 -9.11 -4.78 42.41
C LEU A 493 -8.23 -5.33 43.52
N ASN A 494 -8.47 -6.57 43.92
CA ASN A 494 -7.72 -7.25 44.97
C ASN A 494 -6.74 -8.26 44.35
N PRO A 495 -5.44 -7.92 44.20
CA PRO A 495 -4.47 -8.85 43.62
C PRO A 495 -4.06 -9.92 44.61
N THR A 496 -3.81 -11.12 44.10
CA THR A 496 -3.07 -12.19 44.76
C THR A 496 -1.76 -12.44 44.05
N PHE A 497 -0.76 -12.86 44.79
CA PHE A 497 0.60 -13.12 44.31
C PHE A 497 0.96 -14.57 44.55
N GLU A 498 1.39 -15.26 43.48
CA GLU A 498 1.82 -16.64 43.56
C GLU A 498 3.24 -16.75 43.04
N LYS A 499 4.09 -17.53 43.76
CA LYS A 499 5.46 -17.80 43.33
C LYS A 499 5.44 -18.38 41.90
N THR A 500 6.26 -17.85 41.04
CA THR A 500 6.39 -18.32 39.65
C THR A 500 7.85 -18.27 39.19
N HIS A 501 8.13 -18.82 38.01
CA HIS A 501 9.46 -18.79 37.41
C HIS A 501 9.43 -18.14 36.04
N ILE A 502 10.24 -17.09 35.89
CA ILE A 502 10.45 -16.39 34.61
C ILE A 502 11.96 -16.33 34.33
N LYS A 503 12.37 -16.81 33.17
CA LYS A 503 13.79 -16.77 32.79
C LYS A 503 14.31 -15.33 32.81
N GLY A 504 15.52 -15.13 33.28
CA GLY A 504 16.12 -13.82 33.47
C GLY A 504 15.72 -13.09 34.75
N MET A 505 14.82 -13.67 35.55
CA MET A 505 14.43 -13.17 36.88
C MET A 505 15.03 -14.04 37.97
N LEU A 506 15.19 -13.47 39.15
CA LEU A 506 15.67 -14.21 40.34
C LEU A 506 14.56 -15.18 40.82
N PRO A 507 14.79 -16.52 40.81
CA PRO A 507 13.71 -17.50 40.98
C PRO A 507 12.91 -17.33 42.29
N GLU A 508 13.62 -17.05 43.42
CA GLU A 508 12.98 -16.86 44.72
C GLU A 508 12.32 -15.47 44.91
N ARG A 509 12.49 -14.60 43.92
CA ARG A 509 12.03 -13.23 43.94
C ARG A 509 11.17 -12.89 42.70
N THR A 510 10.31 -13.86 42.33
CA THR A 510 9.41 -13.72 41.16
C THR A 510 8.02 -14.22 41.54
N ALA A 511 7.00 -13.39 41.28
CA ALA A 511 5.61 -13.74 41.51
C ALA A 511 4.73 -13.37 40.33
N SER A 512 3.76 -14.21 39.98
CA SER A 512 2.64 -13.86 39.10
C SER A 512 1.63 -13.02 39.85
N ILE A 513 0.98 -12.11 39.12
CA ILE A 513 -0.10 -11.26 39.62
C ILE A 513 -1.42 -11.84 39.11
N LYS A 514 -2.32 -12.16 40.01
CA LYS A 514 -3.64 -12.69 39.67
C LYS A 514 -4.76 -11.83 40.25
N ILE A 515 -5.85 -11.76 39.53
CA ILE A 515 -7.13 -11.16 39.97
C ILE A 515 -8.23 -12.18 39.65
N ASN A 516 -9.03 -12.54 40.64
CA ASN A 516 -10.07 -13.57 40.54
C ASN A 516 -9.56 -14.91 39.94
N GLY A 517 -8.30 -15.26 40.25
CA GLY A 517 -7.65 -16.47 39.72
C GLY A 517 -7.04 -16.32 38.30
N GLU A 518 -7.31 -15.24 37.56
CA GLU A 518 -6.74 -14.99 36.26
C GLU A 518 -5.38 -14.26 36.37
N GLU A 519 -4.36 -14.81 35.73
CA GLU A 519 -3.04 -14.19 35.67
C GLU A 519 -3.03 -13.00 34.69
N ILE A 520 -2.69 -11.82 35.23
CA ILE A 520 -2.65 -10.56 34.46
C ILE A 520 -1.23 -10.04 34.25
N GLY A 521 -0.22 -10.58 34.91
CA GLY A 521 1.14 -10.09 34.81
C GLY A 521 2.07 -10.72 35.83
N PHE A 522 3.20 -10.06 36.04
CA PHE A 522 4.22 -10.53 37.01
C PHE A 522 4.91 -9.35 37.71
N VAL A 523 5.56 -9.67 38.84
CA VAL A 523 6.52 -8.80 39.54
C VAL A 523 7.75 -9.63 39.88
N ALA A 524 8.96 -9.10 39.68
CA ALA A 524 10.19 -9.85 39.85
C ALA A 524 11.40 -8.94 40.10
N GLU A 525 12.45 -9.52 40.69
CA GLU A 525 13.81 -8.95 40.68
C GLU A 525 14.55 -9.48 39.46
N ILE A 526 15.26 -8.60 38.74
CA ILE A 526 16.14 -8.99 37.62
C ILE A 526 17.30 -9.83 38.16
N HIS A 527 17.65 -10.91 37.44
CA HIS A 527 18.73 -11.80 37.85
C HIS A 527 20.07 -11.03 37.89
N PRO A 528 20.88 -11.16 38.97
CA PRO A 528 22.16 -10.43 39.10
C PRO A 528 23.12 -10.62 37.95
N ASP A 529 23.16 -11.79 37.30
CA ASP A 529 24.03 -12.03 36.12
C ASP A 529 23.68 -11.14 34.94
N ILE A 530 22.40 -10.76 34.76
CA ILE A 530 21.98 -9.83 33.73
C ILE A 530 22.50 -8.42 34.06
N LEU A 531 22.30 -8.00 35.30
CA LEU A 531 22.76 -6.69 35.78
C LEU A 531 24.28 -6.59 35.71
N TYR A 532 25.02 -7.63 36.08
CA TYR A 532 26.46 -7.70 35.97
C TYR A 532 26.95 -7.57 34.52
N ARG A 533 26.33 -8.28 33.59
CA ARG A 533 26.64 -8.16 32.15
C ARG A 533 26.36 -6.77 31.57
N LEU A 534 25.43 -6.03 32.17
CA LEU A 534 25.09 -4.65 31.80
C LEU A 534 25.89 -3.61 32.57
N ASP A 535 26.86 -4.05 33.38
CA ASP A 535 27.68 -3.19 34.24
C ASP A 535 26.79 -2.30 35.15
N TYR A 536 25.81 -2.93 35.82
CA TYR A 536 24.90 -2.25 36.75
C TYR A 536 24.95 -2.89 38.15
N GLN A 537 25.17 -2.05 39.17
CA GLN A 537 25.51 -2.52 40.51
C GLN A 537 24.30 -2.60 41.47
N PHE A 538 23.19 -1.92 41.13
CA PHE A 538 22.03 -1.88 42.02
C PHE A 538 20.97 -2.92 41.61
N PRO A 539 20.20 -3.49 42.59
CA PRO A 539 19.09 -4.35 42.25
C PRO A 539 17.99 -3.59 41.47
N VAL A 540 17.36 -4.30 40.55
CA VAL A 540 16.25 -3.77 39.74
C VAL A 540 15.03 -4.67 39.94
N VAL A 541 13.94 -4.07 40.40
CA VAL A 541 12.63 -4.72 40.52
C VAL A 541 11.78 -4.26 39.33
N VAL A 542 11.17 -5.22 38.66
CA VAL A 542 10.30 -4.96 37.51
C VAL A 542 8.92 -5.57 37.69
N SER A 543 7.92 -4.94 37.12
CA SER A 543 6.59 -5.52 36.98
C SER A 543 6.04 -5.25 35.63
N GLU A 544 5.30 -6.19 35.05
CA GLU A 544 4.60 -6.01 33.80
C GLU A 544 3.18 -6.55 33.88
N ILE A 545 2.18 -5.73 33.51
CA ILE A 545 0.76 -6.05 33.61
C ILE A 545 0.13 -5.89 32.23
N VAL A 546 -0.63 -6.90 31.79
CA VAL A 546 -1.37 -6.87 30.51
C VAL A 546 -2.66 -6.08 30.68
N LEU A 547 -2.69 -4.88 30.16
CA LEU A 547 -3.80 -3.94 30.33
C LEU A 547 -5.08 -4.40 29.63
N ASN A 548 -4.97 -5.14 28.53
CA ASN A 548 -6.11 -5.73 27.84
C ASN A 548 -6.89 -6.71 28.75
N LYS A 549 -6.17 -7.55 29.51
CA LYS A 549 -6.79 -8.46 30.48
C LYS A 549 -7.41 -7.69 31.64
N LEU A 550 -6.69 -6.72 32.18
CA LEU A 550 -7.19 -5.86 33.25
C LEU A 550 -8.49 -5.16 32.87
N LEU A 551 -8.60 -4.68 31.65
CA LEU A 551 -9.80 -4.04 31.15
C LEU A 551 -11.01 -4.98 31.06
N ILE A 552 -10.80 -6.26 30.71
CA ILE A 552 -11.85 -7.27 30.68
C ILE A 552 -12.40 -7.48 32.10
N ILE A 553 -11.52 -7.62 33.08
CA ILE A 553 -11.90 -7.81 34.49
C ILE A 553 -12.66 -6.59 35.03
N LEU A 554 -12.26 -5.36 34.67
CA LEU A 554 -12.93 -4.13 35.11
C LEU A 554 -14.33 -3.92 34.49
N ARG A 555 -14.69 -4.67 33.46
CA ARG A 555 -16.01 -4.62 32.79
C ARG A 555 -16.99 -5.65 33.35
N GLN A 556 -16.49 -6.66 34.06
CA GLN A 556 -17.29 -7.63 34.80
C GLN A 556 -17.74 -7.04 36.15
#